data_3a433f37a2df8d3f8b81279e1ce7fb15
#
_entry.id   3a433f37a2df8d3f8b81279e1ce7fb15
#
_cell.length_a   1.000
_cell.length_b   1.000
_cell.length_c   1.000
_cell.angle_alpha   90.00
_cell.angle_beta   90.00
_cell.angle_gamma   90.00
#
_symmetry.space_group_name_H-M   'P 1'
#
loop_
_entity.id
_entity.type
_entity.pdbx_description
1 polymer ?
#
loop_
_entity_poly.entity_id
_entity_poly.type
_entity_poly.pdbx_seq_one_letter_code
_entity_poly.pdbx_strand_id
1 'polypeptide(L)'
;MKYIFILSAIFMLASCQHKSSKEKAKEYWNNNQFELALIEISDAIKEHPDSSSFYTFRAAIYDIMSKYDAEINDLNKIIELNESEKSILFAYHQRAVAKLSLGLLEEALKDVDYFIAHQETLSDEEIAEAYINKASILYELNDKVRAKENYHLALSNENDNIKANAYVGLANLAENPQDALDLLNKAVKIAPDNVETLANMATIYLEQGDVERAYSNAKKSFTFDPYNAPNNFNIGQIYALYLNQPDSAKKYFERAIKIEPYSIKSVPAYINLAIIEGNSGNLQNAYKYAQKAVELKPEDDGIQYNVAQILSDIQKTKEALSAVSKAIEINPAEVEYYNLKGAILIDMQKFNEAIKVFHTCIEIEPNFGGAYYNLGYIYGELNNYEQSIYFY
;
A
#
# COMPACT_ATOMS: atom_id res chain seq x y z
N MET A 1 -48.11 6.50 -37.91
CA MET A 1 -47.27 5.92 -36.88
C MET A 1 -45.73 6.26 -37.00
N LYS A 2 -45.21 6.56 -38.15
CA LYS A 2 -43.78 6.98 -38.27
C LYS A 2 -43.44 8.38 -37.71
N TYR A 3 -44.37 9.32 -37.70
CA TYR A 3 -44.18 10.68 -37.19
C TYR A 3 -44.20 10.81 -35.67
N ILE A 4 -44.88 9.89 -34.97
CA ILE A 4 -44.93 9.89 -33.49
C ILE A 4 -43.64 9.37 -32.89
N PHE A 5 -42.91 8.44 -33.57
CA PHE A 5 -41.62 7.95 -33.12
C PHE A 5 -40.49 8.96 -33.29
N ILE A 6 -40.55 9.83 -34.31
CA ILE A 6 -39.55 10.88 -34.54
C ILE A 6 -39.72 12.03 -33.51
N LEU A 7 -40.95 12.39 -33.15
CA LEU A 7 -41.21 13.40 -32.11
C LEU A 7 -40.84 12.91 -30.71
N SER A 8 -41.04 11.62 -30.38
CA SER A 8 -40.62 11.05 -29.10
C SER A 8 -39.07 10.93 -29.00
N ALA A 9 -38.40 10.62 -30.09
CA ALA A 9 -36.92 10.62 -30.15
C ALA A 9 -36.32 12.04 -30.04
N ILE A 10 -36.95 13.04 -30.64
CA ILE A 10 -36.54 14.46 -30.51
C ILE A 10 -36.86 15.00 -29.11
N PHE A 11 -37.94 14.58 -28.45
CA PHE A 11 -38.24 14.94 -27.07
C PHE A 11 -37.31 14.20 -26.07
N MET A 12 -36.87 12.97 -26.32
CA MET A 12 -35.80 12.30 -25.53
C MET A 12 -34.43 12.94 -25.70
N LEU A 13 -34.13 13.48 -26.89
CA LEU A 13 -32.89 14.24 -27.10
C LEU A 13 -32.93 15.66 -26.50
N ALA A 14 -34.13 16.25 -26.31
CA ALA A 14 -34.29 17.56 -25.67
C ALA A 14 -34.30 17.52 -24.14
N SER A 15 -34.38 16.33 -23.50
CA SER A 15 -34.32 16.16 -22.05
C SER A 15 -32.90 15.74 -21.54
N CYS A 16 -31.92 15.62 -22.39
CA CYS A 16 -30.52 15.61 -21.98
C CYS A 16 -30.15 17.05 -21.56
N GLN A 17 -30.56 17.46 -20.34
CA GLN A 17 -29.87 18.56 -19.67
C GLN A 17 -28.38 18.25 -19.69
N HIS A 18 -27.60 19.10 -20.35
CA HIS A 18 -26.15 18.98 -20.33
C HIS A 18 -25.73 19.14 -18.86
N LYS A 19 -25.43 18.00 -18.18
CA LYS A 19 -24.86 18.03 -16.84
C LYS A 19 -23.55 18.81 -16.92
N SER A 20 -23.32 19.70 -15.99
CA SER A 20 -22.04 20.39 -15.86
C SER A 20 -20.91 19.36 -15.60
N SER A 21 -19.67 19.68 -15.97
CA SER A 21 -18.51 18.82 -15.71
C SER A 21 -18.42 18.41 -14.22
N LYS A 22 -18.76 19.33 -13.31
CA LYS A 22 -18.87 19.05 -11.86
C LYS A 22 -19.90 17.98 -11.53
N GLU A 23 -21.09 18.01 -12.14
CA GLU A 23 -22.15 17.03 -11.89
C GLU A 23 -21.79 15.66 -12.43
N LYS A 24 -21.18 15.58 -13.60
CA LYS A 24 -20.65 14.34 -14.17
C LYS A 24 -19.53 13.77 -13.30
N ALA A 25 -18.59 14.61 -12.84
CA ALA A 25 -17.54 14.18 -11.94
C ALA A 25 -18.09 13.55 -10.66
N LYS A 26 -19.13 14.15 -10.05
CA LYS A 26 -19.82 13.56 -8.89
C LYS A 26 -20.52 12.24 -9.19
N GLU A 27 -21.12 12.11 -10.36
CA GLU A 27 -21.75 10.86 -10.79
C GLU A 27 -20.74 9.75 -10.97
N TYR A 28 -19.60 10.03 -11.62
CA TYR A 28 -18.50 9.08 -11.76
C TYR A 28 -17.88 8.70 -10.41
N TRP A 29 -17.69 9.67 -9.51
CA TRP A 29 -17.28 9.42 -8.14
C TRP A 29 -18.19 8.42 -7.42
N ASN A 30 -19.50 8.66 -7.44
CA ASN A 30 -20.48 7.80 -6.79
C ASN A 30 -20.53 6.37 -7.38
N ASN A 31 -20.06 6.20 -8.62
CA ASN A 31 -19.93 4.92 -9.30
C ASN A 31 -18.52 4.30 -9.18
N ASN A 32 -17.63 4.87 -8.34
CA ASN A 32 -16.22 4.48 -8.19
C ASN A 32 -15.41 4.49 -9.50
N GLN A 33 -15.78 5.38 -10.45
CA GLN A 33 -15.11 5.57 -11.74
C GLN A 33 -14.16 6.78 -11.63
N PHE A 34 -13.13 6.66 -10.80
CA PHE A 34 -12.27 7.77 -10.37
C PHE A 34 -11.49 8.40 -11.52
N GLU A 35 -11.02 7.63 -12.50
CA GLU A 35 -10.34 8.17 -13.70
C GLU A 35 -11.26 9.07 -14.52
N LEU A 36 -12.53 8.69 -14.69
CA LEU A 36 -13.52 9.50 -15.40
C LEU A 36 -13.91 10.74 -14.58
N ALA A 37 -14.07 10.59 -13.26
CA ALA A 37 -14.30 11.70 -12.36
C ALA A 37 -13.16 12.73 -12.42
N LEU A 38 -11.89 12.24 -12.50
CA LEU A 38 -10.71 13.09 -12.62
C LEU A 38 -10.69 13.92 -13.92
N ILE A 39 -11.10 13.32 -15.05
CA ILE A 39 -11.19 14.03 -16.33
C ILE A 39 -12.21 15.15 -16.21
N GLU A 40 -13.43 14.87 -15.80
CA GLU A 40 -14.51 15.85 -15.72
C GLU A 40 -14.23 16.98 -14.71
N ILE A 41 -13.65 16.67 -13.53
CA ILE A 41 -13.31 17.72 -12.57
C ILE A 41 -12.15 18.59 -13.08
N SER A 42 -11.20 18.01 -13.84
CA SER A 42 -10.10 18.75 -14.43
C SER A 42 -10.59 19.72 -15.50
N ASP A 43 -11.63 19.36 -16.25
CA ASP A 43 -12.28 20.26 -17.20
C ASP A 43 -13.05 21.38 -16.49
N ALA A 44 -13.74 21.06 -15.38
CA ALA A 44 -14.39 22.09 -14.55
C ALA A 44 -13.37 23.10 -13.97
N ILE A 45 -12.16 22.65 -13.59
CA ILE A 45 -11.08 23.53 -13.12
C ILE A 45 -10.55 24.44 -14.25
N LYS A 46 -10.49 23.97 -15.50
CA LYS A 46 -10.09 24.83 -16.64
C LYS A 46 -11.08 25.97 -16.86
N GLU A 47 -12.38 25.69 -16.65
CA GLU A 47 -13.45 26.70 -16.78
C GLU A 47 -13.47 27.68 -15.59
N HIS A 48 -13.12 27.19 -14.38
CA HIS A 48 -13.16 27.95 -13.13
C HIS A 48 -11.88 27.71 -12.29
N PRO A 49 -10.72 28.27 -12.69
CA PRO A 49 -9.42 27.98 -12.07
C PRO A 49 -9.23 28.61 -10.67
N ASP A 50 -10.16 29.42 -10.24
CA ASP A 50 -10.20 30.12 -8.96
C ASP A 50 -11.13 29.49 -7.91
N SER A 51 -11.77 28.34 -8.21
CA SER A 51 -12.67 27.66 -7.29
C SER A 51 -11.94 26.63 -6.43
N SER A 52 -11.68 26.92 -5.15
CA SER A 52 -11.05 25.99 -4.22
C SER A 52 -11.83 24.69 -4.06
N SER A 53 -13.16 24.74 -4.19
CA SER A 53 -14.01 23.53 -4.07
C SER A 53 -13.75 22.49 -5.17
N PHE A 54 -13.27 22.88 -6.34
CA PHE A 54 -12.94 21.95 -7.42
C PHE A 54 -11.59 21.28 -7.17
N TYR A 55 -10.61 22.02 -6.68
CA TYR A 55 -9.34 21.47 -6.26
C TYR A 55 -9.51 20.52 -5.06
N THR A 56 -10.38 20.88 -4.10
CA THR A 56 -10.74 19.99 -2.97
C THR A 56 -11.30 18.66 -3.48
N PHE A 57 -12.22 18.70 -4.45
CA PHE A 57 -12.80 17.49 -5.00
C PHE A 57 -11.77 16.68 -5.80
N ARG A 58 -10.88 17.32 -6.56
CA ARG A 58 -9.82 16.62 -7.29
C ARG A 58 -8.76 16.05 -6.37
N ALA A 59 -8.39 16.77 -5.32
CA ALA A 59 -7.50 16.26 -4.26
C ALA A 59 -8.05 14.99 -3.62
N ALA A 60 -9.35 14.95 -3.30
CA ALA A 60 -9.98 13.75 -2.77
C ALA A 60 -9.96 12.55 -3.76
N ILE A 61 -10.05 12.81 -5.07
CA ILE A 61 -9.87 11.76 -6.09
C ILE A 61 -8.41 11.28 -6.08
N TYR A 62 -7.45 12.19 -6.01
CA TYR A 62 -6.02 11.85 -5.98
C TYR A 62 -5.65 11.06 -4.72
N ASP A 63 -6.23 11.39 -3.56
CA ASP A 63 -6.05 10.63 -2.31
C ASP A 63 -6.49 9.17 -2.49
N ILE A 64 -7.73 8.93 -2.96
CA ILE A 64 -8.24 7.57 -3.25
C ILE A 64 -7.35 6.83 -4.24
N MET A 65 -6.79 7.53 -5.23
CA MET A 65 -5.89 6.96 -6.22
C MET A 65 -4.44 6.84 -5.72
N SER A 66 -4.16 7.22 -4.46
CA SER A 66 -2.83 7.29 -3.85
C SER A 66 -1.81 8.12 -4.67
N LYS A 67 -2.31 9.15 -5.39
CA LYS A 67 -1.51 10.09 -6.18
C LYS A 67 -1.15 11.32 -5.37
N TYR A 68 -0.44 11.11 -4.29
CA TYR A 68 -0.19 12.11 -3.24
C TYR A 68 0.54 13.36 -3.73
N ASP A 69 1.46 13.25 -4.71
CA ASP A 69 2.12 14.43 -5.30
C ASP A 69 1.11 15.36 -6.01
N ALA A 70 0.15 14.78 -6.75
CA ALA A 70 -0.88 15.54 -7.44
C ALA A 70 -1.89 16.12 -6.44
N GLU A 71 -2.21 15.37 -5.38
CA GLU A 71 -3.03 15.84 -4.26
C GLU A 71 -2.40 17.05 -3.57
N ILE A 72 -1.12 16.97 -3.21
CA ILE A 72 -0.36 18.06 -2.59
C ILE A 72 -0.38 19.33 -3.48
N ASN A 73 -0.26 19.18 -4.80
CA ASN A 73 -0.34 20.30 -5.72
C ASN A 73 -1.70 20.99 -5.68
N ASP A 74 -2.80 20.23 -5.63
CA ASP A 74 -4.14 20.79 -5.51
C ASP A 74 -4.37 21.46 -4.14
N LEU A 75 -3.88 20.84 -3.06
CA LEU A 75 -3.95 21.41 -1.71
C LEU A 75 -3.11 22.69 -1.57
N ASN A 76 -1.96 22.76 -2.22
CA ASN A 76 -1.19 24.00 -2.35
C ASN A 76 -2.00 25.09 -3.05
N LYS A 77 -2.73 24.72 -4.12
CA LYS A 77 -3.58 25.66 -4.85
C LYS A 77 -4.72 26.20 -4.01
N ILE A 78 -5.34 25.37 -3.17
CA ILE A 78 -6.38 25.80 -2.21
C ILE A 78 -5.81 26.83 -1.24
N ILE A 79 -4.60 26.62 -0.72
CA ILE A 79 -3.91 27.56 0.18
C ILE A 79 -3.62 28.89 -0.53
N GLU A 80 -3.13 28.83 -1.78
CA GLU A 80 -2.87 30.05 -2.60
C GLU A 80 -4.13 30.86 -2.88
N LEU A 81 -5.25 30.19 -3.18
CA LEU A 81 -6.52 30.87 -3.47
C LEU A 81 -7.08 31.62 -2.27
N ASN A 82 -6.77 31.16 -1.05
CA ASN A 82 -7.07 31.87 0.20
C ASN A 82 -8.56 32.31 0.34
N GLU A 83 -9.49 31.45 -0.14
CA GLU A 83 -10.92 31.80 -0.16
C GLU A 83 -11.54 31.87 1.24
N SER A 84 -11.13 30.99 2.17
CA SER A 84 -11.60 30.99 3.53
C SER A 84 -10.60 30.30 4.47
N GLU A 85 -10.58 30.71 5.74
CA GLU A 85 -9.77 30.06 6.77
C GLU A 85 -10.07 28.56 6.86
N LYS A 86 -11.34 28.17 6.80
CA LYS A 86 -11.75 26.76 6.84
C LYS A 86 -11.16 25.95 5.67
N SER A 87 -11.15 26.49 4.45
CA SER A 87 -10.56 25.79 3.30
C SER A 87 -9.04 25.68 3.42
N ILE A 88 -8.39 26.68 3.98
CA ILE A 88 -6.95 26.66 4.24
C ILE A 88 -6.59 25.62 5.29
N LEU A 89 -7.28 25.61 6.42
CA LEU A 89 -7.04 24.61 7.48
C LEU A 89 -7.28 23.19 6.99
N PHE A 90 -8.38 22.96 6.26
CA PHE A 90 -8.62 21.69 5.60
C PHE A 90 -7.43 21.29 4.70
N ALA A 91 -6.94 22.21 3.87
CA ALA A 91 -5.83 21.92 2.97
C ALA A 91 -4.52 21.60 3.72
N TYR A 92 -4.20 22.29 4.80
CA TYR A 92 -3.05 21.94 5.65
C TYR A 92 -3.18 20.56 6.27
N HIS A 93 -4.36 20.22 6.82
CA HIS A 93 -4.60 18.92 7.45
C HIS A 93 -4.46 17.77 6.43
N GLN A 94 -5.14 17.87 5.27
CA GLN A 94 -5.04 16.83 4.23
C GLN A 94 -3.63 16.76 3.64
N ARG A 95 -2.94 17.89 3.47
CA ARG A 95 -1.56 17.91 2.97
C ARG A 95 -0.58 17.24 3.94
N ALA A 96 -0.81 17.38 5.25
CA ALA A 96 -0.03 16.64 6.24
C ALA A 96 -0.18 15.13 6.09
N VAL A 97 -1.40 14.64 5.85
CA VAL A 97 -1.68 13.21 5.62
C VAL A 97 -1.06 12.72 4.30
N ALA A 98 -1.20 13.49 3.22
CA ALA A 98 -0.59 13.16 1.93
C ALA A 98 0.95 13.12 2.01
N LYS A 99 1.57 14.09 2.71
CA LYS A 99 3.00 14.12 2.94
C LYS A 99 3.50 12.97 3.82
N LEU A 100 2.73 12.59 4.85
CA LEU A 100 3.01 11.39 5.65
C LEU A 100 3.06 10.15 4.76
N SER A 101 2.10 10.01 3.84
CA SER A 101 2.05 8.89 2.90
C SER A 101 3.23 8.84 1.92
N LEU A 102 3.86 9.98 1.63
CA LEU A 102 5.08 10.09 0.81
C LEU A 102 6.38 10.02 1.64
N GLY A 103 6.30 9.93 2.96
CA GLY A 103 7.48 9.95 3.82
C GLY A 103 8.13 11.35 3.99
N LEU A 104 7.45 12.43 3.59
CA LEU A 104 7.91 13.82 3.77
C LEU A 104 7.58 14.29 5.20
N LEU A 105 8.18 13.62 6.18
CA LEU A 105 7.75 13.64 7.58
C LEU A 105 7.89 15.00 8.27
N GLU A 106 9.01 15.71 8.07
CA GLU A 106 9.23 17.03 8.67
C GLU A 106 8.28 18.09 8.10
N GLU A 107 7.94 17.95 6.81
CA GLU A 107 6.98 18.85 6.18
C GLU A 107 5.54 18.53 6.61
N ALA A 108 5.21 17.25 6.76
CA ALA A 108 3.93 16.82 7.30
C ALA A 108 3.73 17.33 8.74
N LEU A 109 4.79 17.27 9.56
CA LEU A 109 4.75 17.77 10.94
C LEU A 109 4.48 19.27 10.99
N LYS A 110 5.11 20.06 10.10
CA LYS A 110 4.83 21.52 10.01
C LYS A 110 3.38 21.82 9.65
N ASP A 111 2.82 21.06 8.71
CA ASP A 111 1.44 21.27 8.28
C ASP A 111 0.42 20.91 9.37
N VAL A 112 0.61 19.80 10.09
CA VAL A 112 -0.28 19.43 11.20
C VAL A 112 -0.11 20.36 12.39
N ASP A 113 1.11 20.86 12.66
CA ASP A 113 1.35 21.86 13.71
C ASP A 113 0.65 23.19 13.38
N TYR A 114 0.68 23.61 12.11
CA TYR A 114 -0.07 24.79 11.67
C TYR A 114 -1.58 24.61 11.90
N PHE A 115 -2.13 23.44 11.55
CA PHE A 115 -3.54 23.13 11.77
C PHE A 115 -3.92 23.19 13.25
N ILE A 116 -3.16 22.54 14.13
CA ILE A 116 -3.41 22.52 15.58
C ILE A 116 -3.26 23.92 16.20
N ALA A 117 -2.37 24.78 15.67
CA ALA A 117 -2.19 26.14 16.18
C ALA A 117 -3.45 27.03 16.00
N HIS A 118 -4.37 26.65 15.12
CA HIS A 118 -5.65 27.34 14.88
C HIS A 118 -6.85 26.64 15.51
N GLN A 119 -6.63 25.93 16.63
CA GLN A 119 -7.65 25.12 17.30
C GLN A 119 -8.91 25.90 17.73
N GLU A 120 -8.84 27.22 17.85
CA GLU A 120 -10.00 28.06 18.22
C GLU A 120 -11.15 27.99 17.21
N THR A 121 -10.85 27.60 15.96
CA THR A 121 -11.81 27.50 14.86
C THR A 121 -12.21 26.07 14.52
N LEU A 122 -11.64 25.09 15.24
CA LEU A 122 -11.81 23.65 15.02
C LEU A 122 -12.74 23.04 16.06
N SER A 123 -13.41 21.96 15.67
CA SER A 123 -14.13 21.11 16.61
C SER A 123 -13.17 20.25 17.44
N ASP A 124 -13.63 19.79 18.59
CA ASP A 124 -12.85 18.87 19.44
C ASP A 124 -12.47 17.59 18.71
N GLU A 125 -13.31 17.12 17.78
CA GLU A 125 -13.03 15.95 16.95
C GLU A 125 -11.90 16.22 15.95
N GLU A 126 -11.94 17.35 15.22
CA GLU A 126 -10.88 17.74 14.28
C GLU A 126 -9.52 17.90 14.98
N ILE A 127 -9.52 18.45 16.19
CA ILE A 127 -8.32 18.59 17.02
C ILE A 127 -7.78 17.21 17.43
N ALA A 128 -8.65 16.31 17.88
CA ALA A 128 -8.24 14.98 18.31
C ALA A 128 -7.73 14.11 17.15
N GLU A 129 -8.34 14.20 15.96
CA GLU A 129 -7.83 13.56 14.74
C GLU A 129 -6.47 14.12 14.34
N ALA A 130 -6.28 15.44 14.45
CA ALA A 130 -4.99 16.08 14.18
C ALA A 130 -3.89 15.59 15.15
N TYR A 131 -4.21 15.36 16.42
CA TYR A 131 -3.26 14.75 17.37
C TYR A 131 -2.92 13.30 16.98
N ILE A 132 -3.87 12.50 16.50
CA ILE A 132 -3.59 11.15 16.00
C ILE A 132 -2.65 11.22 14.78
N ASN A 133 -2.92 12.11 13.82
CA ASN A 133 -2.07 12.29 12.64
C ASN A 133 -0.66 12.76 13.03
N LYS A 134 -0.55 13.73 13.94
CA LYS A 134 0.73 14.19 14.48
C LYS A 134 1.50 13.06 15.16
N ALA A 135 0.81 12.24 15.96
CA ALA A 135 1.41 11.08 16.62
C ALA A 135 1.93 10.06 15.61
N SER A 136 1.18 9.80 14.53
CA SER A 136 1.61 8.90 13.45
C SER A 136 2.86 9.45 12.73
N ILE A 137 2.92 10.75 12.43
CA ILE A 137 4.10 11.39 11.85
C ILE A 137 5.31 11.27 12.79
N LEU A 138 5.13 11.53 14.07
CA LEU A 138 6.20 11.42 15.07
C LEU A 138 6.68 9.98 15.25
N TYR A 139 5.77 9.00 15.13
CA TYR A 139 6.13 7.58 15.12
C TYR A 139 7.07 7.24 13.96
N GLU A 140 6.73 7.67 12.75
CA GLU A 140 7.58 7.47 11.56
C GLU A 140 8.93 8.21 11.67
N LEU A 141 8.97 9.36 12.36
CA LEU A 141 10.21 10.06 12.71
C LEU A 141 11.01 9.37 13.84
N ASN A 142 10.54 8.21 14.34
CA ASN A 142 11.09 7.47 15.46
C ASN A 142 11.08 8.24 16.81
N ASP A 143 10.24 9.27 16.92
CA ASP A 143 10.02 10.00 18.18
C ASP A 143 8.84 9.40 18.95
N LYS A 144 9.08 8.20 19.49
CA LYS A 144 8.05 7.42 20.21
C LYS A 144 7.50 8.13 21.44
N VAL A 145 8.29 9.01 22.07
CA VAL A 145 7.87 9.74 23.29
C VAL A 145 6.79 10.75 22.93
N ARG A 146 7.08 11.65 21.99
CA ARG A 146 6.09 12.64 21.55
C ARG A 146 4.90 12.00 20.84
N ALA A 147 5.10 10.91 20.10
CA ALA A 147 4.00 10.15 19.50
C ALA A 147 3.02 9.68 20.57
N LYS A 148 3.52 9.05 21.63
CA LYS A 148 2.72 8.57 22.76
C LYS A 148 1.93 9.70 23.44
N GLU A 149 2.57 10.86 23.68
CA GLU A 149 1.93 12.03 24.26
C GLU A 149 0.75 12.52 23.41
N ASN A 150 0.92 12.60 22.08
CA ASN A 150 -0.14 13.05 21.18
C ASN A 150 -1.30 12.04 21.09
N TYR A 151 -1.05 10.73 21.09
CA TYR A 151 -2.12 9.74 21.22
C TYR A 151 -2.89 9.90 22.55
N HIS A 152 -2.21 10.19 23.65
CA HIS A 152 -2.88 10.46 24.93
C HIS A 152 -3.73 11.73 24.90
N LEU A 153 -3.32 12.77 24.17
CA LEU A 153 -4.15 13.97 23.98
C LEU A 153 -5.45 13.62 23.23
N ALA A 154 -5.37 12.77 22.19
CA ALA A 154 -6.55 12.33 21.46
C ALA A 154 -7.53 11.49 22.31
N LEU A 155 -7.04 10.77 23.35
CA LEU A 155 -7.91 10.01 24.26
C LEU A 155 -8.82 10.88 25.13
N SER A 156 -8.59 12.18 25.23
CA SER A 156 -9.45 13.12 25.96
C SER A 156 -10.75 13.45 25.23
N ASN A 157 -10.86 13.11 23.93
CA ASN A 157 -12.06 13.31 23.11
C ASN A 157 -13.22 12.41 23.59
N GLU A 158 -14.47 12.84 23.37
CA GLU A 158 -15.64 12.06 23.76
C GLU A 158 -16.02 10.98 22.73
N ASN A 159 -15.62 11.14 21.45
CA ASN A 159 -15.92 10.19 20.38
C ASN A 159 -15.17 8.87 20.57
N ASP A 160 -15.93 7.79 20.70
CA ASP A 160 -15.39 6.46 20.99
C ASP A 160 -14.53 5.91 19.83
N ASN A 161 -14.83 6.24 18.57
CA ASN A 161 -14.00 5.83 17.44
C ASN A 161 -12.65 6.54 17.43
N ILE A 162 -12.60 7.83 17.78
CA ILE A 162 -11.34 8.58 17.92
C ILE A 162 -10.49 7.97 19.04
N LYS A 163 -11.09 7.69 20.21
CA LYS A 163 -10.39 6.99 21.29
C LYS A 163 -9.88 5.62 20.88
N ALA A 164 -10.68 4.85 20.13
CA ALA A 164 -10.26 3.54 19.63
C ALA A 164 -9.05 3.67 18.70
N ASN A 165 -9.06 4.63 17.77
CA ASN A 165 -7.92 4.88 16.87
C ASN A 165 -6.66 5.34 17.64
N ALA A 166 -6.82 6.14 18.69
CA ALA A 166 -5.71 6.51 19.56
C ALA A 166 -5.13 5.29 20.32
N TYR A 167 -5.97 4.36 20.79
CA TYR A 167 -5.49 3.09 21.36
C TYR A 167 -4.81 2.20 20.32
N VAL A 168 -5.26 2.18 19.07
CA VAL A 168 -4.57 1.49 17.97
C VAL A 168 -3.16 2.08 17.78
N GLY A 169 -3.04 3.41 17.74
CA GLY A 169 -1.75 4.08 17.65
C GLY A 169 -0.82 3.76 18.82
N LEU A 170 -1.34 3.74 20.06
CA LEU A 170 -0.58 3.31 21.24
C LEU A 170 -0.18 1.83 21.18
N ALA A 171 -1.02 0.96 20.63
CA ALA A 171 -0.71 -0.46 20.43
C ALA A 171 0.46 -0.64 19.45
N ASN A 172 0.54 0.16 18.39
CA ASN A 172 1.68 0.15 17.45
C ASN A 172 3.00 0.60 18.10
N LEU A 173 2.93 1.35 19.22
CA LEU A 173 4.09 1.77 20.03
C LEU A 173 4.51 0.74 21.08
N ALA A 174 3.71 -0.32 21.30
CA ALA A 174 3.98 -1.31 22.32
C ALA A 174 5.24 -2.14 21.98
N GLU A 175 6.01 -2.46 23.03
CA GLU A 175 7.26 -3.20 22.88
C GLU A 175 7.04 -4.71 22.66
N ASN A 176 5.88 -5.20 23.05
CA ASN A 176 5.51 -6.62 22.89
C ASN A 176 4.04 -6.79 22.48
N PRO A 177 3.70 -7.93 21.84
CA PRO A 177 2.35 -8.20 21.36
C PRO A 177 1.27 -8.23 22.45
N GLN A 178 1.62 -8.59 23.70
CA GLN A 178 0.63 -8.65 24.78
C GLN A 178 0.18 -7.26 25.21
N ASP A 179 1.10 -6.31 25.37
CA ASP A 179 0.77 -4.92 25.70
C ASP A 179 -0.05 -4.28 24.57
N ALA A 180 0.28 -4.59 23.31
CA ALA A 180 -0.51 -4.17 22.16
C ALA A 180 -1.95 -4.71 22.23
N LEU A 181 -2.12 -6.01 22.48
CA LEU A 181 -3.45 -6.62 22.63
C LEU A 181 -4.25 -6.03 23.79
N ASP A 182 -3.60 -5.68 24.91
CA ASP A 182 -4.26 -5.07 26.07
C ASP A 182 -4.81 -3.67 25.71
N LEU A 183 -4.08 -2.89 24.91
CA LEU A 183 -4.54 -1.60 24.40
C LEU A 183 -5.69 -1.77 23.39
N LEU A 184 -5.57 -2.72 22.45
CA LEU A 184 -6.63 -3.02 21.50
C LEU A 184 -7.89 -3.57 22.19
N ASN A 185 -7.76 -4.32 23.27
CA ASN A 185 -8.89 -4.74 24.08
C ASN A 185 -9.62 -3.57 24.75
N LYS A 186 -8.90 -2.48 25.12
CA LYS A 186 -9.55 -1.24 25.59
C LYS A 186 -10.33 -0.59 24.44
N ALA A 187 -9.75 -0.53 23.24
CA ALA A 187 -10.40 0.00 22.05
C ALA A 187 -11.70 -0.77 21.71
N VAL A 188 -11.66 -2.10 21.69
CA VAL A 188 -12.84 -2.96 21.43
C VAL A 188 -13.96 -2.77 22.46
N LYS A 189 -13.62 -2.48 23.72
CA LYS A 189 -14.63 -2.23 24.78
C LYS A 189 -15.43 -0.96 24.54
N ILE A 190 -14.80 0.08 24.00
CA ILE A 190 -15.43 1.38 23.75
C ILE A 190 -16.05 1.46 22.37
N ALA A 191 -15.41 0.87 21.35
CA ALA A 191 -15.89 0.83 19.98
C ALA A 191 -15.79 -0.60 19.43
N PRO A 192 -16.76 -1.49 19.72
CA PRO A 192 -16.70 -2.92 19.32
C PRO A 192 -16.76 -3.17 17.83
N ASP A 193 -17.16 -2.18 17.05
CA ASP A 193 -17.28 -2.18 15.59
C ASP A 193 -16.16 -1.39 14.90
N ASN A 194 -15.19 -0.90 15.66
CA ASN A 194 -14.03 -0.20 15.07
C ASN A 194 -13.19 -1.18 14.24
N VAL A 195 -13.24 -0.94 12.93
CA VAL A 195 -12.65 -1.79 11.89
C VAL A 195 -11.13 -1.90 12.04
N GLU A 196 -10.48 -0.77 12.31
CA GLU A 196 -9.03 -0.65 12.50
C GLU A 196 -8.55 -1.51 13.69
N THR A 197 -9.23 -1.41 14.81
CA THR A 197 -8.93 -2.20 16.02
C THR A 197 -8.98 -3.70 15.73
N LEU A 198 -10.07 -4.16 15.09
CA LEU A 198 -10.26 -5.58 14.79
C LEU A 198 -9.24 -6.08 13.75
N ALA A 199 -8.89 -5.26 12.75
CA ALA A 199 -7.87 -5.60 11.76
C ALA A 199 -6.48 -5.73 12.40
N ASN A 200 -6.09 -4.82 13.30
CA ASN A 200 -4.83 -4.89 14.02
C ASN A 200 -4.76 -6.10 14.96
N MET A 201 -5.84 -6.41 15.67
CA MET A 201 -5.90 -7.64 16.45
C MET A 201 -5.71 -8.90 15.59
N ALA A 202 -6.34 -8.93 14.42
CA ALA A 202 -6.17 -10.05 13.49
C ALA A 202 -4.70 -10.20 13.05
N THR A 203 -4.01 -9.09 12.76
CA THR A 203 -2.59 -9.09 12.39
C THR A 203 -1.72 -9.66 13.51
N ILE A 204 -1.89 -9.18 14.75
CA ILE A 204 -1.10 -9.67 15.89
C ILE A 204 -1.35 -11.17 16.14
N TYR A 205 -2.60 -11.62 16.08
CA TYR A 205 -2.91 -13.04 16.22
C TYR A 205 -2.31 -13.89 15.09
N LEU A 206 -2.24 -13.39 13.85
CA LEU A 206 -1.54 -14.07 12.76
C LEU A 206 -0.04 -14.21 13.04
N GLU A 207 0.62 -13.15 13.49
CA GLU A 207 2.04 -13.17 13.87
C GLU A 207 2.33 -14.16 15.03
N GLN A 208 1.36 -14.33 15.95
CA GLN A 208 1.44 -15.32 17.01
C GLN A 208 1.09 -16.74 16.58
N GLY A 209 0.64 -16.95 15.34
CA GLY A 209 0.16 -18.23 14.83
C GLY A 209 -1.23 -18.65 15.34
N ASP A 210 -1.96 -17.74 16.02
CA ASP A 210 -3.34 -17.99 16.48
C ASP A 210 -4.33 -17.68 15.36
N VAL A 211 -4.41 -18.62 14.43
CA VAL A 211 -5.23 -18.46 13.21
C VAL A 211 -6.72 -18.34 13.51
N GLU A 212 -7.21 -18.99 14.56
CA GLU A 212 -8.63 -18.99 14.93
C GLU A 212 -9.07 -17.58 15.37
N ARG A 213 -8.33 -16.98 16.32
CA ARG A 213 -8.62 -15.61 16.76
C ARG A 213 -8.37 -14.59 15.66
N ALA A 214 -7.34 -14.77 14.86
CA ALA A 214 -7.06 -13.92 13.70
C ALA A 214 -8.24 -13.93 12.72
N TYR A 215 -8.71 -15.10 12.31
CA TYR A 215 -9.84 -15.23 11.40
C TYR A 215 -11.14 -14.66 11.96
N SER A 216 -11.41 -14.91 13.25
CA SER A 216 -12.60 -14.39 13.93
C SER A 216 -12.62 -12.85 13.88
N ASN A 217 -11.51 -12.20 14.24
CA ASN A 217 -11.41 -10.73 14.24
C ASN A 217 -11.46 -10.16 12.82
N ALA A 218 -10.72 -10.74 11.87
CA ALA A 218 -10.74 -10.31 10.49
C ALA A 218 -12.14 -10.44 9.85
N LYS A 219 -12.86 -11.54 10.14
CA LYS A 219 -14.22 -11.76 9.67
C LYS A 219 -15.21 -10.76 10.29
N LYS A 220 -15.06 -10.46 11.59
CA LYS A 220 -15.88 -9.47 12.27
C LYS A 220 -15.65 -8.07 11.69
N SER A 221 -14.41 -7.66 11.52
CA SER A 221 -14.03 -6.41 10.85
C SER A 221 -14.63 -6.32 9.44
N PHE A 222 -14.54 -7.40 8.64
CA PHE A 222 -15.12 -7.48 7.31
C PHE A 222 -16.64 -7.33 7.31
N THR A 223 -17.33 -7.72 8.37
CA THR A 223 -18.79 -7.56 8.47
C THR A 223 -19.17 -6.09 8.63
N PHE A 224 -18.36 -5.31 9.32
CA PHE A 224 -18.60 -3.87 9.51
C PHE A 224 -18.15 -3.04 8.30
N ASP A 225 -16.98 -3.36 7.75
CA ASP A 225 -16.50 -2.73 6.53
C ASP A 225 -15.86 -3.76 5.56
N PRO A 226 -16.61 -4.21 4.55
CA PRO A 226 -16.08 -5.08 3.51
C PRO A 226 -15.06 -4.41 2.58
N TYR A 227 -14.95 -3.06 2.63
CA TYR A 227 -14.07 -2.27 1.77
C TYR A 227 -12.78 -1.84 2.47
N ASN A 228 -12.47 -2.38 3.64
CA ASN A 228 -11.17 -2.20 4.30
C ASN A 228 -10.10 -3.09 3.62
N ALA A 229 -9.11 -2.47 2.97
CA ALA A 229 -8.08 -3.20 2.22
C ALA A 229 -7.17 -4.06 3.13
N PRO A 230 -6.62 -3.56 4.26
CA PRO A 230 -5.83 -4.37 5.20
C PRO A 230 -6.56 -5.61 5.67
N ASN A 231 -7.84 -5.50 5.96
CA ASN A 231 -8.63 -6.63 6.44
C ASN A 231 -8.84 -7.70 5.36
N ASN A 232 -9.14 -7.27 4.11
CA ASN A 232 -9.19 -8.20 2.98
C ASN A 232 -7.85 -8.91 2.78
N PHE A 233 -6.73 -8.19 2.93
CA PHE A 233 -5.39 -8.76 2.86
C PHE A 233 -5.17 -9.83 3.95
N ASN A 234 -5.49 -9.53 5.22
CA ASN A 234 -5.36 -10.48 6.33
C ASN A 234 -6.18 -11.76 6.11
N ILE A 235 -7.42 -11.62 5.64
CA ILE A 235 -8.25 -12.80 5.30
C ILE A 235 -7.61 -13.59 4.16
N GLY A 236 -7.08 -12.92 3.14
CA GLY A 236 -6.35 -13.55 2.05
C GLY A 236 -5.14 -14.36 2.54
N GLN A 237 -4.35 -13.81 3.47
CA GLN A 237 -3.22 -14.52 4.09
C GLN A 237 -3.65 -15.76 4.87
N ILE A 238 -4.75 -15.67 5.63
CA ILE A 238 -5.28 -16.81 6.36
C ILE A 238 -5.64 -17.96 5.40
N TYR A 239 -6.31 -17.66 4.30
CA TYR A 239 -6.64 -18.66 3.29
C TYR A 239 -5.40 -19.22 2.58
N ALA A 240 -4.40 -18.39 2.28
CA ALA A 240 -3.19 -18.83 1.60
C ALA A 240 -2.29 -19.71 2.47
N LEU A 241 -1.95 -19.23 3.68
CA LEU A 241 -0.88 -19.80 4.49
C LEU A 241 -1.37 -20.91 5.44
N TYR A 242 -2.61 -20.80 5.93
CA TYR A 242 -3.09 -21.69 6.99
C TYR A 242 -4.19 -22.64 6.54
N LEU A 243 -5.06 -22.22 5.63
CA LEU A 243 -6.15 -23.05 5.14
C LEU A 243 -5.84 -23.74 3.81
N ASN A 244 -4.71 -23.40 3.18
CA ASN A 244 -4.27 -23.91 1.88
C ASN A 244 -5.39 -23.82 0.81
N GLN A 245 -6.07 -22.69 0.76
CA GLN A 245 -7.16 -22.40 -0.18
C GLN A 245 -6.78 -21.22 -1.11
N PRO A 246 -5.95 -21.47 -2.13
CA PRO A 246 -5.41 -20.39 -2.98
C PRO A 246 -6.49 -19.61 -3.74
N ASP A 247 -7.57 -20.26 -4.16
CA ASP A 247 -8.68 -19.57 -4.86
C ASP A 247 -9.42 -18.59 -3.95
N SER A 248 -9.62 -18.96 -2.68
CA SER A 248 -10.20 -18.07 -1.68
C SER A 248 -9.26 -16.90 -1.37
N ALA A 249 -7.97 -17.22 -1.16
CA ALA A 249 -6.93 -16.22 -0.94
C ALA A 249 -6.88 -15.20 -2.08
N LYS A 250 -6.84 -15.66 -3.34
CA LYS A 250 -6.85 -14.84 -4.53
C LYS A 250 -8.00 -13.85 -4.52
N LYS A 251 -9.22 -14.31 -4.26
CA LYS A 251 -10.42 -13.46 -4.20
C LYS A 251 -10.27 -12.29 -3.21
N TYR A 252 -9.69 -12.53 -2.04
CA TYR A 252 -9.53 -11.50 -1.03
C TYR A 252 -8.37 -10.57 -1.34
N PHE A 253 -7.25 -11.07 -1.88
CA PHE A 253 -6.17 -10.21 -2.36
C PHE A 253 -6.60 -9.33 -3.53
N GLU A 254 -7.39 -9.86 -4.49
CA GLU A 254 -7.98 -9.08 -5.58
C GLU A 254 -8.91 -7.99 -5.07
N ARG A 255 -9.66 -8.25 -3.98
CA ARG A 255 -10.47 -7.21 -3.33
C ARG A 255 -9.60 -6.14 -2.70
N ALA A 256 -8.55 -6.51 -1.98
CA ALA A 256 -7.63 -5.57 -1.36
C ALA A 256 -7.02 -4.61 -2.40
N ILE A 257 -6.46 -5.14 -3.50
CA ILE A 257 -5.90 -4.31 -4.56
C ILE A 257 -6.95 -3.53 -5.38
N LYS A 258 -8.19 -3.98 -5.40
CA LYS A 258 -9.29 -3.23 -6.03
C LYS A 258 -9.68 -2.01 -5.21
N ILE A 259 -9.60 -2.11 -3.89
CA ILE A 259 -9.90 -1.02 -2.96
C ILE A 259 -8.79 0.04 -3.01
N GLU A 260 -7.53 -0.38 -2.95
CA GLU A 260 -6.34 0.50 -2.95
C GLU A 260 -5.34 0.10 -4.05
N PRO A 261 -5.66 0.32 -5.34
CA PRO A 261 -4.86 -0.21 -6.45
C PRO A 261 -3.49 0.46 -6.61
N TYR A 262 -3.32 1.66 -6.08
CA TYR A 262 -2.10 2.48 -6.22
C TYR A 262 -1.35 2.67 -4.89
N SER A 263 -1.85 2.09 -3.80
CA SER A 263 -1.24 2.18 -2.48
C SER A 263 -0.01 1.27 -2.37
N ILE A 264 1.05 1.79 -1.77
CA ILE A 264 2.21 0.97 -1.39
C ILE A 264 1.84 -0.15 -0.41
N LYS A 265 0.76 0.03 0.36
CA LYS A 265 0.22 -1.00 1.26
C LYS A 265 -0.35 -2.21 0.52
N SER A 266 -0.66 -2.06 -0.77
CA SER A 266 -1.16 -3.16 -1.62
C SER A 266 -0.05 -4.02 -2.23
N VAL A 267 1.22 -3.63 -2.11
CA VAL A 267 2.37 -4.37 -2.64
C VAL A 267 2.39 -5.83 -2.18
N PRO A 268 2.21 -6.16 -0.88
CA PRO A 268 2.16 -7.56 -0.44
C PRO A 268 1.03 -8.37 -1.10
N ALA A 269 -0.13 -7.75 -1.35
CA ALA A 269 -1.23 -8.42 -2.05
C ALA A 269 -0.89 -8.71 -3.52
N TYR A 270 -0.22 -7.78 -4.21
CA TYR A 270 0.28 -7.99 -5.57
C TYR A 270 1.30 -9.13 -5.64
N ILE A 271 2.23 -9.23 -4.69
CA ILE A 271 3.22 -10.31 -4.60
C ILE A 271 2.52 -11.66 -4.39
N ASN A 272 1.61 -11.74 -3.41
CA ASN A 272 0.88 -12.97 -3.15
C ASN A 272 0.04 -13.43 -4.37
N LEU A 273 -0.61 -12.49 -5.07
CA LEU A 273 -1.32 -12.78 -6.31
C LEU A 273 -0.38 -13.30 -7.41
N ALA A 274 0.80 -12.70 -7.55
CA ALA A 274 1.79 -13.17 -8.53
C ALA A 274 2.24 -14.61 -8.24
N ILE A 275 2.47 -14.94 -6.97
CA ILE A 275 2.84 -16.31 -6.53
C ILE A 275 1.68 -17.29 -6.81
N ILE A 276 0.45 -16.95 -6.43
CA ILE A 276 -0.73 -17.82 -6.66
C ILE A 276 -0.95 -18.07 -8.15
N GLU A 277 -0.88 -17.03 -8.96
CA GLU A 277 -1.04 -17.15 -10.43
C GLU A 277 0.10 -17.94 -11.06
N GLY A 278 1.35 -17.74 -10.61
CA GLY A 278 2.51 -18.50 -11.06
C GLY A 278 2.35 -19.99 -10.78
N ASN A 279 2.02 -20.35 -9.55
CA ASN A 279 1.78 -21.74 -9.12
C ASN A 279 0.59 -22.39 -9.86
N SER A 280 -0.39 -21.60 -10.29
CA SER A 280 -1.54 -22.04 -11.09
C SER A 280 -1.24 -22.14 -12.59
N GLY A 281 -0.03 -21.77 -13.03
CA GLY A 281 0.37 -21.76 -14.44
C GLY A 281 -0.12 -20.53 -15.23
N ASN A 282 -0.73 -19.54 -14.57
CA ASN A 282 -1.22 -18.31 -15.22
C ASN A 282 -0.09 -17.27 -15.35
N LEU A 283 0.97 -17.62 -16.06
CA LEU A 283 2.24 -16.87 -16.10
C LEU A 283 2.09 -15.40 -16.52
N GLN A 284 1.10 -15.08 -17.35
CA GLN A 284 0.85 -13.70 -17.79
C GLN A 284 0.30 -12.82 -16.65
N ASN A 285 -0.61 -13.35 -15.84
CA ASN A 285 -1.14 -12.64 -14.69
C ASN A 285 -0.08 -12.52 -13.59
N ALA A 286 0.69 -13.57 -13.33
CA ALA A 286 1.83 -13.54 -12.40
C ALA A 286 2.81 -12.41 -12.75
N TYR A 287 3.20 -12.32 -14.02
CA TYR A 287 4.06 -11.25 -14.52
C TYR A 287 3.45 -9.85 -14.31
N LYS A 288 2.16 -9.68 -14.66
CA LYS A 288 1.46 -8.40 -14.49
C LYS A 288 1.42 -7.94 -13.02
N TYR A 289 1.11 -8.84 -12.09
CA TYR A 289 1.07 -8.52 -10.67
C TYR A 289 2.48 -8.22 -10.12
N ALA A 290 3.49 -8.98 -10.52
CA ALA A 290 4.88 -8.72 -10.14
C ALA A 290 5.36 -7.35 -10.63
N GLN A 291 5.08 -6.98 -11.88
CA GLN A 291 5.39 -5.65 -12.40
C GLN A 291 4.71 -4.54 -11.59
N LYS A 292 3.44 -4.75 -11.18
CA LYS A 292 2.71 -3.75 -10.39
C LYS A 292 3.31 -3.55 -9.01
N ALA A 293 3.82 -4.61 -8.38
CA ALA A 293 4.53 -4.52 -7.10
C ALA A 293 5.78 -3.63 -7.20
N VAL A 294 6.62 -3.84 -8.24
CA VAL A 294 7.81 -3.02 -8.50
C VAL A 294 7.46 -1.58 -8.86
N GLU A 295 6.40 -1.36 -9.67
CA GLU A 295 5.94 -0.01 -10.03
C GLU A 295 5.58 0.82 -8.79
N LEU A 296 4.99 0.20 -7.77
CA LEU A 296 4.59 0.87 -6.54
C LEU A 296 5.75 1.11 -5.56
N LYS A 297 6.78 0.25 -5.56
CA LYS A 297 7.99 0.37 -4.72
C LYS A 297 9.26 0.03 -5.50
N PRO A 298 9.69 0.89 -6.41
CA PRO A 298 10.84 0.60 -7.28
C PRO A 298 12.19 0.61 -6.55
N GLU A 299 12.31 1.33 -5.45
CA GLU A 299 13.54 1.48 -4.67
C GLU A 299 13.55 0.64 -3.37
N ASP A 300 12.79 -0.47 -3.34
CA ASP A 300 12.78 -1.44 -2.24
C ASP A 300 13.50 -2.71 -2.70
N ASP A 301 14.67 -2.99 -2.12
CA ASP A 301 15.52 -4.13 -2.48
C ASP A 301 14.83 -5.47 -2.26
N GLY A 302 14.08 -5.62 -1.15
CA GLY A 302 13.32 -6.82 -0.85
C GLY A 302 12.19 -7.07 -1.87
N ILE A 303 11.50 -6.03 -2.32
CA ILE A 303 10.47 -6.15 -3.37
C ILE A 303 11.11 -6.54 -4.71
N GLN A 304 12.22 -5.90 -5.09
CA GLN A 304 12.97 -6.26 -6.30
C GLN A 304 13.42 -7.72 -6.27
N TYR A 305 13.94 -8.19 -5.14
CA TYR A 305 14.34 -9.58 -4.95
C TYR A 305 13.16 -10.56 -5.05
N ASN A 306 12.06 -10.31 -4.32
CA ASN A 306 10.86 -11.16 -4.37
C ASN A 306 10.30 -11.25 -5.78
N VAL A 307 10.25 -10.12 -6.49
CA VAL A 307 9.79 -10.09 -7.88
C VAL A 307 10.75 -10.83 -8.80
N ALA A 308 12.08 -10.73 -8.58
CA ALA A 308 13.07 -11.49 -9.33
C ALA A 308 12.87 -13.01 -9.17
N GLN A 309 12.57 -13.50 -7.95
CA GLN A 309 12.25 -14.90 -7.72
C GLN A 309 11.02 -15.33 -8.53
N ILE A 310 9.91 -14.58 -8.41
CA ILE A 310 8.66 -14.87 -9.14
C ILE A 310 8.92 -14.89 -10.66
N LEU A 311 9.68 -13.91 -11.17
CA LEU A 311 10.01 -13.82 -12.59
C LEU A 311 10.88 -14.99 -13.06
N SER A 312 11.80 -15.46 -12.20
CA SER A 312 12.61 -16.65 -12.48
C SER A 312 11.73 -17.90 -12.55
N ASP A 313 10.84 -18.10 -11.59
CA ASP A 313 9.93 -19.27 -11.52
C ASP A 313 9.00 -19.34 -12.75
N ILE A 314 8.56 -18.20 -13.26
CA ILE A 314 7.75 -18.13 -14.49
C ILE A 314 8.58 -18.03 -15.77
N GLN A 315 9.89 -18.32 -15.71
CA GLN A 315 10.83 -18.35 -16.83
C GLN A 315 11.01 -17.01 -17.57
N LYS A 316 10.75 -15.89 -16.89
CA LYS A 316 11.06 -14.53 -17.37
C LYS A 316 12.48 -14.11 -16.96
N THR A 317 13.47 -14.94 -17.39
CA THR A 317 14.87 -14.87 -16.89
C THR A 317 15.57 -13.53 -17.14
N LYS A 318 15.25 -12.82 -18.24
CA LYS A 318 15.85 -11.50 -18.52
C LYS A 318 15.31 -10.44 -17.57
N GLU A 319 14.02 -10.43 -17.35
CA GLU A 319 13.34 -9.53 -16.41
C GLU A 319 13.75 -9.86 -14.98
N ALA A 320 13.88 -11.14 -14.63
CA ALA A 320 14.38 -11.59 -13.33
C ALA A 320 15.81 -11.09 -13.06
N LEU A 321 16.70 -11.19 -14.06
CA LEU A 321 18.07 -10.70 -13.97
C LEU A 321 18.13 -9.18 -13.77
N SER A 322 17.23 -8.43 -14.43
CA SER A 322 17.11 -6.98 -14.24
C SER A 322 16.67 -6.63 -12.82
N ALA A 323 15.62 -7.29 -12.31
CA ALA A 323 15.08 -7.04 -10.97
C ALA A 323 16.10 -7.38 -9.87
N VAL A 324 16.75 -8.56 -9.92
CA VAL A 324 17.78 -8.91 -8.93
C VAL A 324 19.01 -8.01 -9.01
N SER A 325 19.36 -7.52 -10.19
CA SER A 325 20.46 -6.58 -10.34
C SER A 325 20.12 -5.23 -9.69
N LYS A 326 18.85 -4.80 -9.77
CA LYS A 326 18.38 -3.59 -9.07
C LYS A 326 18.39 -3.79 -7.55
N ALA A 327 17.98 -4.97 -7.04
CA ALA A 327 18.10 -5.30 -5.61
C ALA A 327 19.55 -5.16 -5.12
N ILE A 328 20.52 -5.68 -5.88
CA ILE A 328 21.95 -5.57 -5.57
C ILE A 328 22.44 -4.11 -5.61
N GLU A 329 21.95 -3.29 -6.55
CA GLU A 329 22.29 -1.85 -6.59
C GLU A 329 21.83 -1.11 -5.35
N ILE A 330 20.64 -1.45 -4.82
CA ILE A 330 20.08 -0.83 -3.63
C ILE A 330 20.79 -1.33 -2.37
N ASN A 331 20.97 -2.65 -2.25
CA ASN A 331 21.63 -3.27 -1.11
C ASN A 331 22.68 -4.29 -1.56
N PRO A 332 23.94 -3.87 -1.73
CA PRO A 332 25.01 -4.75 -2.24
C PRO A 332 25.59 -5.71 -1.19
N ALA A 333 25.15 -5.65 0.06
CA ALA A 333 25.67 -6.50 1.13
C ALA A 333 24.92 -7.85 1.29
N GLU A 334 23.77 -8.00 0.63
CA GLU A 334 22.88 -9.15 0.80
C GLU A 334 23.29 -10.31 -0.12
N VAL A 335 23.82 -11.40 0.47
CA VAL A 335 24.38 -12.54 -0.28
C VAL A 335 23.33 -13.31 -1.08
N GLU A 336 22.11 -13.37 -0.59
CA GLU A 336 20.98 -14.03 -1.24
C GLU A 336 20.65 -13.44 -2.61
N TYR A 337 20.86 -12.13 -2.80
CA TYR A 337 20.62 -11.48 -4.10
C TYR A 337 21.63 -11.96 -5.16
N TYR A 338 22.88 -12.10 -4.78
CA TYR A 338 23.91 -12.65 -5.67
C TYR A 338 23.66 -14.13 -5.94
N ASN A 339 23.26 -14.91 -4.93
CA ASN A 339 22.92 -16.32 -5.13
C ASN A 339 21.76 -16.49 -6.14
N LEU A 340 20.68 -15.71 -6.02
CA LEU A 340 19.60 -15.70 -6.99
C LEU A 340 20.09 -15.28 -8.38
N LYS A 341 20.91 -14.22 -8.47
CA LYS A 341 21.50 -13.79 -9.75
C LYS A 341 22.32 -14.89 -10.41
N GLY A 342 23.14 -15.59 -9.62
CA GLY A 342 23.93 -16.73 -10.08
C GLY A 342 23.05 -17.87 -10.61
N ALA A 343 21.96 -18.23 -9.89
CA ALA A 343 20.99 -19.23 -10.32
C ALA A 343 20.31 -18.85 -11.65
N ILE A 344 19.84 -17.61 -11.77
CA ILE A 344 19.27 -17.12 -13.03
C ILE A 344 20.28 -17.19 -14.20
N LEU A 345 21.55 -16.90 -13.93
CA LEU A 345 22.59 -17.00 -14.96
C LEU A 345 22.88 -18.46 -15.36
N ILE A 346 22.75 -19.42 -14.44
CA ILE A 346 22.78 -20.86 -14.74
C ILE A 346 21.64 -21.23 -15.70
N ASP A 347 20.40 -20.82 -15.41
CA ASP A 347 19.23 -21.07 -16.26
C ASP A 347 19.42 -20.47 -17.67
N MET A 348 20.13 -19.34 -17.75
CA MET A 348 20.53 -18.73 -19.03
C MET A 348 21.75 -19.39 -19.69
N GLN A 349 22.31 -20.45 -19.11
CA GLN A 349 23.56 -21.12 -19.54
C GLN A 349 24.80 -20.20 -19.58
N LYS A 350 24.79 -19.11 -18.82
CA LYS A 350 25.88 -18.14 -18.71
C LYS A 350 26.84 -18.51 -17.59
N PHE A 351 27.39 -19.73 -17.66
CA PHE A 351 28.19 -20.33 -16.59
C PHE A 351 29.37 -19.46 -16.15
N ASN A 352 30.10 -18.83 -17.09
CA ASN A 352 31.25 -17.99 -16.75
C ASN A 352 30.86 -16.71 -15.96
N GLU A 353 29.66 -16.17 -16.22
CA GLU A 353 29.12 -15.04 -15.46
C GLU A 353 28.65 -15.52 -14.09
N ALA A 354 27.97 -16.66 -14.01
CA ALA A 354 27.50 -17.26 -12.77
C ALA A 354 28.66 -17.59 -11.80
N ILE A 355 29.77 -18.17 -12.30
CA ILE A 355 30.97 -18.45 -11.51
C ILE A 355 31.48 -17.16 -10.80
N LYS A 356 31.58 -16.05 -11.52
CA LYS A 356 32.02 -14.77 -10.94
C LYS A 356 31.08 -14.31 -9.82
N VAL A 357 29.77 -14.42 -10.05
CA VAL A 357 28.77 -14.01 -9.08
C VAL A 357 28.82 -14.88 -7.82
N PHE A 358 29.00 -16.20 -7.94
CA PHE A 358 29.14 -17.07 -6.77
C PHE A 358 30.47 -16.86 -6.01
N HIS A 359 31.54 -16.48 -6.68
CA HIS A 359 32.75 -16.03 -5.96
C HIS A 359 32.49 -14.75 -5.15
N THR A 360 31.70 -13.80 -5.68
CA THR A 360 31.26 -12.63 -4.89
C THR A 360 30.44 -13.05 -3.66
N CYS A 361 29.54 -14.07 -3.77
CA CYS A 361 28.85 -14.61 -2.60
C CYS A 361 29.84 -15.08 -1.51
N ILE A 362 30.91 -15.80 -1.91
CA ILE A 362 31.94 -16.31 -0.97
C ILE A 362 32.77 -15.17 -0.38
N GLU A 363 33.00 -14.08 -1.13
CA GLU A 363 33.70 -12.87 -0.63
C GLU A 363 32.83 -12.15 0.42
N ILE A 364 31.50 -12.07 0.22
CA ILE A 364 30.56 -11.45 1.18
C ILE A 364 30.39 -12.35 2.40
N GLU A 365 30.10 -13.63 2.18
CA GLU A 365 29.88 -14.62 3.22
C GLU A 365 30.65 -15.91 2.94
N PRO A 366 31.85 -16.09 3.54
CA PRO A 366 32.74 -17.21 3.25
C PRO A 366 32.15 -18.60 3.54
N ASN A 367 31.11 -18.71 4.36
CA ASN A 367 30.46 -19.97 4.71
C ASN A 367 29.11 -20.16 4.00
N PHE A 368 28.79 -19.37 2.97
CA PHE A 368 27.51 -19.47 2.26
C PHE A 368 27.46 -20.73 1.38
N GLY A 369 26.94 -21.82 1.92
CA GLY A 369 26.92 -23.16 1.29
C GLY A 369 26.26 -23.20 -0.08
N GLY A 370 25.26 -22.32 -0.35
CA GLY A 370 24.60 -22.22 -1.66
C GLY A 370 25.58 -21.89 -2.80
N ALA A 371 26.55 -20.99 -2.55
CA ALA A 371 27.53 -20.64 -3.57
C ALA A 371 28.46 -21.80 -3.91
N TYR A 372 28.94 -22.52 -2.89
CA TYR A 372 29.79 -23.71 -3.08
C TYR A 372 29.06 -24.80 -3.85
N TYR A 373 27.83 -25.11 -3.47
CA TYR A 373 26.99 -26.07 -4.19
C TYR A 373 26.82 -25.73 -5.66
N ASN A 374 26.47 -24.48 -5.95
CA ASN A 374 26.27 -24.00 -7.32
C ASN A 374 27.57 -23.96 -8.14
N LEU A 375 28.71 -23.62 -7.54
CA LEU A 375 30.01 -23.72 -8.20
C LEU A 375 30.35 -25.18 -8.54
N GLY A 376 30.15 -26.12 -7.60
CA GLY A 376 30.33 -27.54 -7.85
C GLY A 376 29.46 -28.03 -8.99
N TYR A 377 28.20 -27.64 -9.03
CA TYR A 377 27.27 -27.94 -10.14
C TYR A 377 27.80 -27.41 -11.48
N ILE A 378 28.13 -26.11 -11.58
CA ILE A 378 28.61 -25.48 -12.81
C ILE A 378 29.89 -26.17 -13.33
N TYR A 379 30.85 -26.45 -12.47
CA TYR A 379 32.08 -27.12 -12.88
C TYR A 379 31.82 -28.56 -13.35
N GLY A 380 30.83 -29.25 -12.79
CA GLY A 380 30.35 -30.53 -13.28
C GLY A 380 29.79 -30.44 -14.71
N GLU A 381 28.91 -29.46 -14.97
CA GLU A 381 28.35 -29.20 -16.31
C GLU A 381 29.43 -28.83 -17.35
N LEU A 382 30.49 -28.15 -16.92
CA LEU A 382 31.65 -27.82 -17.74
C LEU A 382 32.66 -28.97 -17.90
N ASN A 383 32.35 -30.16 -17.36
CA ASN A 383 33.24 -31.35 -17.31
C ASN A 383 34.57 -31.13 -16.59
N ASN A 384 34.65 -30.10 -15.73
CA ASN A 384 35.81 -29.86 -14.86
C ASN A 384 35.60 -30.57 -13.51
N TYR A 385 35.74 -31.89 -13.50
CA TYR A 385 35.42 -32.72 -12.34
C TYR A 385 36.33 -32.45 -11.12
N GLU A 386 37.57 -32.01 -11.32
CA GLU A 386 38.49 -31.63 -10.25
C GLU A 386 37.92 -30.46 -9.44
N GLN A 387 37.54 -29.37 -10.11
CA GLN A 387 36.95 -28.22 -9.48
C GLN A 387 35.55 -28.53 -8.93
N SER A 388 34.78 -29.34 -9.60
CA SER A 388 33.47 -29.79 -9.10
C SER A 388 33.59 -30.45 -7.72
N ILE A 389 34.52 -31.44 -7.57
CA ILE A 389 34.77 -32.14 -6.30
C ILE A 389 35.30 -31.19 -5.22
N TYR A 390 36.09 -30.19 -5.60
CA TYR A 390 36.66 -29.20 -4.65
C TYR A 390 35.56 -28.36 -4.00
N PHE A 391 34.52 -28.01 -4.75
CA PHE A 391 33.44 -27.13 -4.26
C PHE A 391 32.32 -27.88 -3.54
N TYR A 392 32.12 -29.20 -3.77
CA TYR A 392 31.18 -30.02 -3.01
C TYR A 392 31.75 -30.43 -1.66
#